data_da9033163e742d17176bb9c596be2b87
#
_entry.id   da9033163e742d17176bb9c596be2b87
#
_cell.length_a   1.000
_cell.length_b   1.000
_cell.length_c   1.000
_cell.angle_alpha   90.00
_cell.angle_beta   90.00
_cell.angle_gamma   90.00
#
_symmetry.space_group_name_H-M   'P 1'
#
loop_
_entity.id
_entity.type
_entity.pdbx_description
1 polymer ?
#
loop_
_entity_poly.entity_id
_entity_poly.type
_entity_poly.pdbx_seq_one_letter_code
_entity_poly.pdbx_strand_id
1 'polypeptide(L)'
;MKEIIIIEHPFSRYYLTELRNELSDTKHFSETLDRLSYIMAGFAYSSVELKQKKVQTPLDLTSGYAIMKKIILVPILRAGTGLLKGFVDLAPDPVISHIGIYRNEETLEPIKYY
;
A
#
# COMPACT_ATOMS: atom_id res chain seq x y z
N MET A 1 -0.75 10.55 -19.37
CA MET A 1 -0.04 9.80 -18.30
C MET A 1 -0.36 10.45 -16.95
N LYS A 2 -0.62 9.66 -15.96
CA LYS A 2 -0.89 10.19 -14.63
C LYS A 2 0.40 10.71 -13.99
N GLU A 3 0.26 11.74 -13.18
CA GLU A 3 1.37 12.33 -12.45
C GLU A 3 1.96 11.35 -11.42
N ILE A 4 3.28 11.35 -11.29
CA ILE A 4 3.97 10.58 -10.25
C ILE A 4 3.94 11.41 -8.97
N ILE A 5 3.44 10.82 -7.88
CA ILE A 5 3.41 11.47 -6.57
C ILE A 5 4.60 10.96 -5.76
N ILE A 6 5.46 11.89 -5.35
CA ILE A 6 6.58 11.57 -4.47
C ILE A 6 6.13 11.79 -3.02
N ILE A 7 6.27 10.75 -2.22
CA ILE A 7 5.92 10.80 -0.80
C ILE A 7 7.06 11.43 -0.03
N GLU A 8 6.81 12.62 0.54
CA GLU A 8 7.77 13.32 1.39
C GLU A 8 7.32 13.23 2.86
N HIS A 9 8.05 12.43 3.62
CA HIS A 9 7.83 12.25 5.04
C HIS A 9 9.16 11.92 5.70
N PRO A 10 9.48 12.48 6.88
CA PRO A 10 10.76 12.18 7.54
C PRO A 10 11.03 10.70 7.71
N PHE A 11 10.01 9.93 8.10
CA PHE A 11 10.18 8.49 8.29
C PHE A 11 10.30 7.72 6.98
N SER A 12 9.70 8.19 5.89
CA SER A 12 9.92 7.53 4.60
C SER A 12 11.37 7.67 4.14
N ARG A 13 11.98 8.81 4.38
CA ARG A 13 13.41 9.03 4.12
C ARG A 13 14.29 8.16 5.00
N TYR A 14 13.95 8.07 6.29
CA TYR A 14 14.67 7.22 7.23
C TYR A 14 14.58 5.75 6.84
N TYR A 15 13.39 5.23 6.59
CA TYR A 15 13.19 3.83 6.23
C TYR A 15 13.84 3.49 4.88
N LEU A 16 13.78 4.41 3.92
CA LEU A 16 14.46 4.21 2.64
C LEU A 16 15.98 4.10 2.82
N THR A 17 16.56 4.88 3.73
CA THR A 17 17.98 4.78 4.10
C THR A 17 18.30 3.41 4.67
N GLU A 18 17.47 2.92 5.59
CA GLU A 18 17.65 1.60 6.19
C GLU A 18 17.52 0.47 5.17
N LEU A 19 16.58 0.58 4.22
CA LEU A 19 16.43 -0.40 3.14
C LEU A 19 17.65 -0.43 2.20
N ARG A 20 18.31 0.70 2.01
CA ARG A 20 19.51 0.83 1.16
C ARG A 20 20.78 0.38 1.85
N ASN A 21 20.77 0.26 3.17
CA ASN A 21 21.95 -0.10 3.94
C ASN A 21 22.28 -1.59 3.74
N GLU A 22 23.47 -1.87 3.21
CA GLU A 22 23.92 -3.24 2.98
C GLU A 22 24.07 -4.08 4.26
N LEU A 23 24.18 -3.41 5.42
CA LEU A 23 24.29 -4.07 6.71
C LEU A 23 22.95 -4.53 7.28
N SER A 24 21.83 -4.15 6.67
CA SER A 24 20.51 -4.58 7.10
C SER A 24 20.33 -6.07 6.80
N ASP A 25 19.99 -6.84 7.84
CA ASP A 25 19.67 -8.25 7.66
C ASP A 25 18.23 -8.43 7.11
N THR A 26 17.86 -9.66 6.80
CA THR A 26 16.54 -9.97 6.23
C THR A 26 15.40 -9.55 7.14
N LYS A 27 15.54 -9.77 8.45
CA LYS A 27 14.51 -9.40 9.42
C LYS A 27 14.34 -7.88 9.48
N HIS A 28 15.44 -7.14 9.60
CA HIS A 28 15.41 -5.67 9.64
C HIS A 28 14.85 -5.10 8.33
N PHE A 29 15.25 -5.64 7.19
CA PHE A 29 14.73 -5.22 5.89
C PHE A 29 13.21 -5.41 5.81
N SER A 30 12.70 -6.58 6.20
CA SER A 30 11.28 -6.90 6.17
C SER A 30 10.47 -6.00 7.09
N GLU A 31 10.92 -5.80 8.32
CA GLU A 31 10.23 -4.91 9.28
C GLU A 31 10.23 -3.45 8.81
N THR A 32 11.32 -3.00 8.23
CA THR A 32 11.44 -1.65 7.70
C THR A 32 10.51 -1.45 6.50
N LEU A 33 10.44 -2.43 5.62
CA LEU A 33 9.53 -2.39 4.47
C LEU A 33 8.07 -2.36 4.91
N ASP A 34 7.70 -3.13 5.92
CA ASP A 34 6.37 -3.09 6.53
C ASP A 34 6.03 -1.69 7.03
N ARG A 35 6.92 -1.06 7.78
CA ARG A 35 6.71 0.29 8.30
C ARG A 35 6.56 1.32 7.19
N LEU A 36 7.40 1.23 6.16
CA LEU A 36 7.29 2.11 5.00
C LEU A 36 5.94 1.94 4.30
N SER A 37 5.43 0.71 4.23
CA SER A 37 4.14 0.44 3.58
C SER A 37 2.97 1.17 4.25
N TYR A 38 3.00 1.36 5.58
CA TYR A 38 1.97 2.15 6.28
C TYR A 38 1.96 3.61 5.83
N ILE A 39 3.13 4.21 5.69
CA ILE A 39 3.24 5.59 5.22
C ILE A 39 2.74 5.69 3.79
N MET A 40 3.16 4.78 2.93
CA MET A 40 2.73 4.73 1.53
C MET A 40 1.22 4.55 1.41
N ALA A 41 0.63 3.66 2.22
CA ALA A 41 -0.80 3.43 2.25
C ALA A 41 -1.58 4.68 2.64
N GLY A 42 -1.11 5.40 3.67
CA GLY A 42 -1.74 6.64 4.11
C GLY A 42 -1.82 7.67 2.99
N PHE A 43 -0.76 7.84 2.23
CA PHE A 43 -0.75 8.75 1.08
C PHE A 43 -1.59 8.23 -0.09
N ALA A 44 -1.47 6.93 -0.42
CA ALA A 44 -2.22 6.35 -1.53
C ALA A 44 -3.74 6.39 -1.30
N TYR A 45 -4.18 6.16 -0.06
CA TYR A 45 -5.60 6.18 0.28
C TYR A 45 -6.18 7.58 0.47
N SER A 46 -5.38 8.62 0.39
CA SER A 46 -5.89 10.00 0.50
C SER A 46 -6.88 10.38 -0.60
N SER A 47 -6.89 9.65 -1.71
CA SER A 47 -7.83 9.85 -2.82
C SER A 47 -9.07 8.93 -2.77
N VAL A 48 -9.23 8.14 -1.72
CA VAL A 48 -10.41 7.28 -1.56
C VAL A 48 -11.67 8.12 -1.43
N GLU A 49 -12.68 7.79 -2.23
CA GLU A 49 -13.96 8.50 -2.23
C GLU A 49 -14.85 8.01 -1.10
N LEU A 50 -15.45 8.97 -0.40
CA LEU A 50 -16.38 8.72 0.70
C LEU A 50 -17.78 9.17 0.33
N LYS A 51 -18.78 8.53 0.93
CA LYS A 51 -20.17 9.00 0.91
C LYS A 51 -20.65 9.28 2.32
N GLN A 52 -21.56 10.23 2.48
CA GLN A 52 -22.17 10.49 3.77
C GLN A 52 -23.14 9.39 4.16
N LYS A 53 -23.20 9.11 5.44
CA LYS A 53 -24.23 8.23 6.03
C LYS A 53 -24.62 8.74 7.39
N LYS A 54 -25.85 8.42 7.82
CA LYS A 54 -26.31 8.69 9.16
C LYS A 54 -25.86 7.59 10.11
N VAL A 55 -25.40 7.99 11.28
CA VAL A 55 -24.93 7.10 12.34
C VAL A 55 -25.63 7.46 13.64
N GLN A 56 -26.22 6.47 14.31
CA GLN A 56 -26.77 6.66 15.64
C GLN A 56 -25.65 6.52 16.67
N THR A 57 -25.36 7.64 17.35
CA THR A 57 -24.44 7.63 18.49
C THR A 57 -25.23 7.36 19.78
N PRO A 58 -24.55 7.10 20.91
CA PRO A 58 -25.24 6.95 22.19
C PRO A 58 -26.10 8.18 22.59
N LEU A 59 -25.78 9.36 22.09
CA LEU A 59 -26.47 10.60 22.46
C LEU A 59 -27.44 11.10 21.39
N ASP A 60 -27.10 10.96 20.12
CA ASP A 60 -27.91 11.52 19.03
C ASP A 60 -27.54 10.90 17.68
N LEU A 61 -28.38 11.15 16.69
CA LEU A 61 -28.14 10.85 15.30
C LEU A 61 -27.17 11.89 14.71
N THR A 62 -26.12 11.43 14.04
CA THR A 62 -25.14 12.31 13.42
C THR A 62 -24.79 11.87 12.01
N SER A 63 -24.13 12.76 11.27
CA SER A 63 -23.61 12.43 9.95
C SER A 63 -22.19 11.88 10.08
N GLY A 64 -21.91 10.82 9.36
CA GLY A 64 -20.58 10.23 9.24
C GLY A 64 -20.27 9.89 7.80
N TYR A 65 -19.29 9.02 7.60
CA TYR A 65 -18.80 8.66 6.26
C TYR A 65 -18.70 7.15 6.09
N ALA A 66 -18.94 6.71 4.87
CA ALA A 66 -18.69 5.34 4.45
C ALA A 66 -17.80 5.37 3.21
N ILE A 67 -17.02 4.30 3.02
CA ILE A 67 -16.23 4.15 1.81
C ILE A 67 -17.17 3.84 0.65
N MET A 68 -17.02 4.60 -0.44
CA MET A 68 -17.93 4.55 -1.56
C MET A 68 -17.70 3.35 -2.48
N LYS A 69 -16.43 2.99 -2.70
CA LYS A 69 -16.04 1.93 -3.62
C LYS A 69 -15.17 0.90 -2.92
N LYS A 70 -15.25 -0.33 -3.37
CA LYS A 70 -14.42 -1.41 -2.85
C LYS A 70 -12.93 -1.16 -3.16
N ILE A 71 -12.06 -1.45 -2.20
CA ILE A 71 -10.62 -1.33 -2.36
C ILE A 71 -10.07 -2.68 -2.81
N ILE A 72 -9.36 -2.67 -3.91
CA ILE A 72 -8.72 -3.86 -4.47
C ILE A 72 -7.21 -3.60 -4.48
N LEU A 73 -6.47 -4.48 -3.82
CA LEU A 73 -5.01 -4.44 -3.78
C LEU A 73 -4.45 -5.48 -4.74
N VAL A 74 -3.55 -5.05 -5.61
CA VAL A 74 -2.99 -5.92 -6.65
C VAL A 74 -1.46 -5.91 -6.54
N PRO A 75 -0.88 -6.74 -5.66
CA PRO A 75 0.56 -6.87 -5.62
C PRO A 75 1.08 -7.60 -6.84
N ILE A 76 2.20 -7.14 -7.35
CA ILE A 76 2.91 -7.83 -8.42
C ILE A 76 3.83 -8.86 -7.79
N LEU A 77 3.55 -10.14 -8.04
CA LEU A 77 4.34 -11.23 -7.49
C LEU A 77 5.75 -11.23 -8.11
N ARG A 78 6.75 -11.49 -7.33
CA ARG A 78 6.69 -11.85 -5.90
C ARG A 78 7.01 -10.66 -4.99
N ALA A 79 7.88 -9.75 -5.43
CA ALA A 79 8.39 -8.65 -4.63
C ALA A 79 7.29 -7.71 -4.10
N GLY A 80 6.23 -7.50 -4.88
CA GLY A 80 5.12 -6.63 -4.48
C GLY A 80 4.41 -7.04 -3.21
N THR A 81 4.47 -8.32 -2.82
CA THR A 81 3.87 -8.79 -1.57
C THR A 81 4.53 -8.19 -0.32
N GLY A 82 5.79 -7.78 -0.43
CA GLY A 82 6.50 -7.15 0.69
C GLY A 82 5.94 -5.79 1.12
N LEU A 83 5.17 -5.14 0.27
CA LEU A 83 4.54 -3.84 0.57
C LEU A 83 3.08 -3.94 0.99
N LEU A 84 2.52 -5.13 1.10
CA LEU A 84 1.08 -5.30 1.36
C LEU A 84 0.63 -4.91 2.76
N LYS A 85 1.46 -5.13 3.77
CA LYS A 85 1.03 -5.07 5.17
C LYS A 85 0.33 -3.78 5.54
N GLY A 86 0.93 -2.64 5.26
CA GLY A 86 0.32 -1.34 5.58
C GLY A 86 -0.97 -1.09 4.81
N PHE A 87 -1.02 -1.50 3.56
CA PHE A 87 -2.22 -1.34 2.73
C PHE A 87 -3.38 -2.21 3.20
N VAL A 88 -3.09 -3.43 3.61
CA VAL A 88 -4.11 -4.37 4.14
C VAL A 88 -4.62 -3.90 5.50
N ASP A 89 -3.72 -3.51 6.39
CA ASP A 89 -4.08 -3.12 7.75
C ASP A 89 -4.88 -1.82 7.80
N LEU A 90 -4.59 -0.87 6.92
CA LEU A 90 -5.23 0.44 6.91
C LEU A 90 -6.60 0.44 6.24
N ALA A 91 -6.81 -0.40 5.23
CA ALA A 91 -8.09 -0.46 4.51
C ALA A 91 -9.05 -1.44 5.18
N PRO A 92 -10.35 -1.10 5.31
CA PRO A 92 -11.34 -2.06 5.77
C PRO A 92 -11.70 -3.04 4.64
N ASP A 93 -11.66 -4.33 4.95
CA ASP A 93 -12.03 -5.42 4.03
C ASP A 93 -11.49 -5.30 2.60
N PRO A 94 -10.18 -5.10 2.40
CA PRO A 94 -9.65 -5.02 1.05
C PRO A 94 -9.72 -6.39 0.37
N VAL A 95 -9.95 -6.36 -0.94
CA VAL A 95 -9.81 -7.57 -1.78
C VAL A 95 -8.37 -7.61 -2.30
N ILE A 96 -7.75 -8.76 -2.21
CA ILE A 96 -6.39 -8.95 -2.72
C ILE A 96 -6.46 -9.82 -3.98
N SER A 97 -5.93 -9.30 -5.07
CA SER A 97 -5.76 -10.02 -6.33
C SER A 97 -4.29 -9.94 -6.73
N HIS A 98 -3.77 -10.96 -7.37
CA HIS A 98 -2.35 -11.03 -7.67
C HIS A 98 -2.08 -10.99 -9.17
N ILE A 99 -0.97 -10.35 -9.55
CA ILE A 99 -0.42 -10.42 -10.90
C ILE A 99 1.00 -10.96 -10.78
N GLY A 100 1.31 -11.99 -11.56
CA GLY A 100 2.66 -12.53 -11.62
C GLY A 100 3.38 -12.03 -12.88
N ILE A 101 4.50 -11.35 -12.68
CA ILE A 101 5.33 -10.82 -13.77
C ILE A 101 6.80 -11.09 -13.41
N TYR A 102 7.56 -11.59 -14.37
CA TYR A 102 9.00 -11.67 -14.25
C TYR A 102 9.67 -11.06 -15.49
N ARG A 103 10.94 -10.73 -15.35
CA ARG A 103 11.72 -10.21 -16.46
C ARG A 103 12.33 -11.34 -17.25
N ASN A 104 12.21 -11.32 -18.57
CA ASN A 104 12.97 -12.21 -19.44
C ASN A 104 14.45 -11.81 -19.36
N GLU A 105 15.32 -12.75 -18.99
CA GLU A 105 16.75 -12.46 -18.79
C GLU A 105 17.49 -12.11 -20.08
N GLU A 106 17.00 -12.58 -21.22
CA GLU A 106 17.62 -12.32 -22.53
C GLU A 106 17.11 -11.00 -23.14
N THR A 107 15.79 -10.78 -23.17
CA THR A 107 15.19 -9.61 -23.81
C THR A 107 14.95 -8.44 -22.87
N LEU A 108 14.98 -8.66 -21.56
CA LEU A 108 14.66 -7.70 -20.51
C LEU A 108 13.19 -7.24 -20.53
N GLU A 109 12.34 -7.91 -21.29
CA GLU A 109 10.91 -7.62 -21.36
C GLU A 109 10.14 -8.29 -20.23
N PRO A 110 9.04 -7.66 -19.77
CA PRO A 110 8.20 -8.26 -18.73
C PRO A 110 7.36 -9.41 -19.31
N ILE A 111 7.27 -10.50 -18.56
CA ILE A 111 6.45 -11.65 -18.91
C ILE A 111 5.44 -11.86 -17.79
N LYS A 112 4.15 -11.77 -18.13
CA LYS A 112 3.05 -12.05 -17.22
C LYS A 112 2.83 -13.56 -17.17
N TYR A 113 2.83 -14.14 -15.95
CA TYR A 113 2.57 -15.58 -15.77
C TYR A 113 1.36 -15.85 -14.85
N TYR A 114 0.79 -14.82 -14.22
CA TYR A 114 -0.36 -14.99 -13.32
C TYR A 114 -1.27 -13.76 -13.34
#